data_1486daaaa99afdeb9a5d8b590445f3ae
#
_entry.id   1486daaaa99afdeb9a5d8b590445f3ae
#
_cell.length_a   1.000
_cell.length_b   1.000
_cell.length_c   1.000
_cell.angle_alpha   90.00
_cell.angle_beta   90.00
_cell.angle_gamma   90.00
#
_symmetry.space_group_name_H-M   'P 1'
#
loop_
_entity.id
_entity.type
_entity.pdbx_description
1 polymer ?
#
loop_
_entity_poly.entity_id
_entity_poly.type
_entity_poly.pdbx_seq_one_letter_code
_entity_poly.pdbx_strand_id
1 'polypeptide(L)'
;MADTPKRIRRLLREYAAAAHEEELRRALIPIAEAFTRWERRELGSGELSEIIHQFHQGPARELWVRYNTTHPEMAVAFAVTRGVLNRETLPVELLDHLARAMRFYEEERATSLRGSLTSRSTCPAAPHPRLS
;
A
#
# COMPACT_ATOMS: atom_id res chain seq x y z
N MET A 1 -25.17 13.54 -13.86
CA MET A 1 -23.76 13.18 -13.59
C MET A 1 -23.02 13.00 -14.90
N ALA A 2 -21.88 13.65 -14.99
CA ALA A 2 -21.04 13.48 -16.17
C ALA A 2 -20.36 12.12 -16.10
N ASP A 3 -20.47 11.34 -17.17
CA ASP A 3 -19.77 10.08 -17.30
C ASP A 3 -18.27 10.33 -17.42
N THR A 4 -17.47 9.47 -16.80
CA THR A 4 -16.02 9.52 -16.94
C THR A 4 -15.64 9.24 -18.40
N PRO A 5 -14.82 10.11 -19.03
CA PRO A 5 -14.40 9.88 -20.42
C PRO A 5 -13.69 8.53 -20.59
N LYS A 6 -13.87 7.92 -21.76
CA LYS A 6 -13.25 6.63 -22.09
C LYS A 6 -11.72 6.66 -21.88
N ARG A 7 -11.09 7.76 -22.27
CA ARG A 7 -9.65 7.94 -22.13
C ARG A 7 -9.23 7.86 -20.65
N ILE A 8 -9.96 8.54 -19.78
CA ILE A 8 -9.69 8.54 -18.34
C ILE A 8 -9.89 7.14 -17.76
N ARG A 9 -10.96 6.45 -18.14
CA ARG A 9 -11.21 5.08 -17.68
C ARG A 9 -10.10 4.13 -18.08
N ARG A 10 -9.58 4.26 -19.30
CA ARG A 10 -8.44 3.46 -19.77
C ARG A 10 -7.19 3.76 -18.96
N LEU A 11 -6.89 5.04 -18.75
CA LEU A 11 -5.73 5.46 -17.96
C LEU A 11 -5.83 4.95 -16.52
N LEU A 12 -7.01 5.02 -15.91
CA LEU A 12 -7.22 4.50 -14.56
C LEU A 12 -6.91 3.02 -14.48
N ARG A 13 -7.35 2.22 -15.45
CA ARG A 13 -7.05 0.79 -15.47
C ARG A 13 -5.56 0.54 -15.65
N GLU A 14 -4.90 1.27 -16.55
CA GLU A 14 -3.47 1.13 -16.78
C GLU A 14 -2.65 1.46 -15.53
N TYR A 15 -2.98 2.56 -14.87
CA TYR A 15 -2.24 2.97 -13.67
C TYR A 15 -2.60 2.15 -12.45
N ALA A 16 -3.82 1.64 -12.36
CA ALA A 16 -4.17 0.68 -11.32
C ALA A 16 -3.35 -0.59 -11.46
N ALA A 17 -3.19 -1.09 -12.69
CA ALA A 17 -2.37 -2.27 -12.96
C ALA A 17 -0.89 -1.99 -12.64
N ALA A 18 -0.39 -0.82 -13.00
CA ALA A 18 0.99 -0.42 -12.70
C ALA A 18 1.23 -0.32 -11.20
N ALA A 19 0.28 0.24 -10.45
CA ALA A 19 0.37 0.36 -9.00
C ALA A 19 0.34 -1.02 -8.34
N HIS A 20 -0.54 -1.89 -8.80
CA HIS A 20 -0.63 -3.27 -8.31
C HIS A 20 0.70 -4.00 -8.52
N GLU A 21 1.26 -3.91 -9.71
CA GLU A 21 2.55 -4.51 -10.04
C GLU A 21 3.65 -4.01 -9.12
N GLU A 22 3.73 -2.70 -8.89
CA GLU A 22 4.78 -2.13 -8.05
C GLU A 22 4.63 -2.53 -6.59
N GLU A 23 3.42 -2.47 -6.04
CA GLU A 23 3.20 -2.88 -4.65
C GLU A 23 3.43 -4.38 -4.46
N LEU A 24 3.00 -5.19 -5.43
CA LEU A 24 3.22 -6.64 -5.36
C LEU A 24 4.72 -6.96 -5.43
N ARG A 25 5.45 -6.25 -6.29
CA ARG A 25 6.90 -6.40 -6.38
C ARG A 25 7.58 -6.11 -5.04
N ARG A 26 7.18 -5.01 -4.39
CA ARG A 26 7.71 -4.65 -3.06
C ARG A 26 7.35 -5.70 -2.02
N ALA A 27 6.13 -6.21 -2.05
CA ALA A 27 5.68 -7.22 -1.10
C ALA A 27 6.37 -8.56 -1.29
N LEU A 28 6.87 -8.86 -2.49
CA LEU A 28 7.59 -10.10 -2.78
C LEU A 28 9.04 -10.07 -2.33
N ILE A 29 9.62 -8.91 -2.04
CA ILE A 29 11.01 -8.81 -1.61
C ILE A 29 11.29 -9.67 -0.36
N PRO A 30 10.50 -9.60 0.72
CA PRO A 30 10.71 -10.47 1.87
C PRO A 30 10.59 -11.95 1.55
N ILE A 31 9.74 -12.31 0.57
CA ILE A 31 9.58 -13.70 0.14
C ILE A 31 10.86 -14.17 -0.55
N ALA A 32 11.45 -13.34 -1.42
CA ALA A 32 12.71 -13.66 -2.07
C ALA A 32 13.84 -13.85 -1.05
N GLU A 33 13.87 -13.00 -0.02
CA GLU A 33 14.84 -13.13 1.08
C GLU A 33 14.64 -14.43 1.86
N ALA A 34 13.39 -14.83 2.08
CA ALA A 34 13.06 -16.09 2.75
C ALA A 34 13.56 -17.28 1.94
N PHE A 35 13.43 -17.24 0.61
CA PHE A 35 13.98 -18.30 -0.25
C PHE A 35 15.50 -18.38 -0.14
N THR A 36 16.18 -17.26 -0.09
CA THR A 36 17.64 -17.22 0.09
C THR A 36 18.04 -17.87 1.41
N ARG A 37 17.35 -17.56 2.50
CA ARG A 37 17.60 -18.15 3.81
C ARG A 37 17.33 -19.64 3.81
N TRP A 38 16.29 -20.07 3.12
CA TRP A 38 15.97 -21.49 2.99
C TRP A 38 17.07 -22.25 2.21
N GLU A 39 17.58 -21.67 1.14
CA GLU A 39 18.70 -22.26 0.38
C GLU A 39 19.94 -22.43 1.25
N ARG A 40 20.18 -21.50 2.16
CA ARG A 40 21.30 -21.52 3.11
C ARG A 40 21.02 -22.41 4.33
N ARG A 41 19.89 -23.06 4.37
CA ARG A 41 19.43 -23.89 5.49
C ARG A 41 19.26 -23.13 6.80
N GLU A 42 19.08 -21.81 6.72
CA GLU A 42 18.77 -20.96 7.86
C GLU A 42 17.28 -20.97 8.18
N LEU A 43 16.45 -21.42 7.25
CA LEU A 43 15.00 -21.47 7.37
C LEU A 43 14.54 -22.85 6.92
N GLY A 44 13.66 -23.48 7.70
CA GLY A 44 13.12 -24.79 7.37
C GLY A 44 12.10 -24.74 6.23
N SER A 45 11.90 -25.86 5.56
CA SER A 45 10.94 -25.95 4.45
C SER A 45 9.51 -25.71 4.91
N GLY A 46 9.14 -26.18 6.09
CA GLY A 46 7.82 -25.93 6.68
C GLY A 46 7.60 -24.45 6.99
N GLU A 47 8.62 -23.80 7.52
CA GLU A 47 8.58 -22.37 7.80
C GLU A 47 8.44 -21.55 6.53
N LEU A 48 9.20 -21.89 5.49
CA LEU A 48 9.09 -21.22 4.19
C LEU A 48 7.69 -21.39 3.60
N SER A 49 7.15 -22.62 3.66
CA SER A 49 5.80 -22.90 3.18
C SER A 49 4.76 -22.04 3.90
N GLU A 50 4.91 -21.87 5.20
CA GLU A 50 4.00 -21.03 5.99
C GLU A 50 4.12 -19.55 5.60
N ILE A 51 5.35 -19.07 5.38
CA ILE A 51 5.57 -17.68 4.92
C ILE A 51 4.88 -17.44 3.59
N ILE A 52 4.99 -18.38 2.66
CA ILE A 52 4.34 -18.30 1.34
C ILE A 52 2.82 -18.28 1.51
N HIS A 53 2.29 -19.14 2.36
CA HIS A 53 0.86 -19.23 2.62
C HIS A 53 0.31 -17.91 3.19
N GLN A 54 0.99 -17.36 4.20
CA GLN A 54 0.58 -16.09 4.81
C GLN A 54 0.66 -14.93 3.82
N PHE A 55 1.67 -14.92 2.97
CA PHE A 55 1.79 -13.91 1.92
C PHE A 55 0.61 -13.99 0.96
N HIS A 56 0.27 -15.18 0.49
CA HIS A 56 -0.81 -15.39 -0.47
C HIS A 56 -2.17 -14.97 0.11
N GLN A 57 -2.42 -15.30 1.38
CA GLN A 57 -3.71 -15.01 2.02
C GLN A 57 -3.81 -13.60 2.58
N GLY A 58 -2.69 -12.94 2.85
CA GLY A 58 -2.65 -11.61 3.39
C GLY A 58 -2.31 -10.54 2.34
N PRO A 59 -1.02 -10.15 2.26
CA PRO A 59 -0.63 -9.02 1.39
C PRO A 59 -1.05 -9.19 -0.07
N ALA A 60 -0.86 -10.37 -0.65
CA ALA A 60 -1.22 -10.60 -2.06
C ALA A 60 -2.71 -10.41 -2.30
N ARG A 61 -3.54 -10.95 -1.40
CA ARG A 61 -4.99 -10.84 -1.50
C ARG A 61 -5.46 -9.40 -1.29
N GLU A 62 -4.90 -8.71 -0.31
CA GLU A 62 -5.25 -7.32 -0.02
C GLU A 62 -4.97 -6.41 -1.21
N LEU A 63 -3.82 -6.59 -1.86
CA LEU A 63 -3.46 -5.84 -3.04
C LEU A 63 -4.38 -6.15 -4.21
N TRP A 64 -4.72 -7.42 -4.40
CA TRP A 64 -5.65 -7.82 -5.44
C TRP A 64 -7.00 -7.13 -5.27
N VAL A 65 -7.55 -7.15 -4.05
CA VAL A 65 -8.83 -6.52 -3.74
C VAL A 65 -8.76 -5.01 -3.97
N ARG A 66 -7.67 -4.37 -3.54
CA ARG A 66 -7.51 -2.92 -3.68
C ARG A 66 -7.55 -2.45 -5.13
N TYR A 67 -6.86 -3.17 -6.02
CA TYR A 67 -6.67 -2.72 -7.39
C TYR A 67 -7.63 -3.33 -8.41
N ASN A 68 -8.36 -4.37 -8.05
CA ASN A 68 -9.32 -5.02 -8.95
C ASN A 68 -10.75 -4.62 -8.58
N THR A 69 -11.04 -3.33 -8.73
CA THR A 69 -12.35 -2.76 -8.45
C THR A 69 -12.94 -2.19 -9.73
N THR A 70 -14.27 -1.99 -9.74
CA THR A 70 -14.96 -1.35 -10.86
C THR A 70 -14.67 0.15 -10.92
N HIS A 71 -14.25 0.73 -9.81
CA HIS A 71 -13.96 2.18 -9.71
C HIS A 71 -12.54 2.39 -9.14
N PRO A 72 -11.53 2.29 -10.00
CA PRO A 72 -10.14 2.34 -9.54
C PRO A 72 -9.62 3.73 -9.14
N GLU A 73 -10.45 4.77 -9.24
CA GLU A 73 -10.06 6.14 -8.94
C GLU A 73 -9.43 6.28 -7.56
N MET A 74 -10.06 5.68 -6.55
CA MET A 74 -9.56 5.77 -5.18
C MET A 74 -8.25 5.01 -5.02
N ALA A 75 -8.13 3.84 -5.64
CA ALA A 75 -6.90 3.05 -5.57
C ALA A 75 -5.73 3.76 -6.25
N VAL A 76 -5.96 4.36 -7.43
CA VAL A 76 -4.92 5.10 -8.14
C VAL A 76 -4.52 6.36 -7.36
N ALA A 77 -5.51 7.11 -6.83
CA ALA A 77 -5.25 8.28 -6.00
C ALA A 77 -4.42 7.92 -4.76
N PHE A 78 -4.76 6.82 -4.10
CA PHE A 78 -4.01 6.30 -2.96
C PHE A 78 -2.56 6.00 -3.36
N ALA A 79 -2.36 5.30 -4.49
CA ALA A 79 -1.03 4.92 -4.96
C ALA A 79 -0.16 6.15 -5.26
N VAL A 80 -0.73 7.19 -5.86
CA VAL A 80 -0.01 8.43 -6.13
C VAL A 80 0.37 9.13 -4.82
N THR A 81 -0.58 9.24 -3.89
CA THR A 81 -0.37 9.90 -2.60
C THR A 81 0.68 9.19 -1.76
N ARG A 82 0.75 7.86 -1.85
CA ARG A 82 1.70 7.05 -1.08
C ARG A 82 3.04 6.84 -1.78
N GLY A 83 3.23 7.42 -2.95
CA GLY A 83 4.49 7.33 -3.69
C GLY A 83 4.71 6.00 -4.39
N VAL A 84 3.67 5.17 -4.53
CA VAL A 84 3.74 3.92 -5.30
C VAL A 84 3.84 4.24 -6.79
N LEU A 85 3.07 5.24 -7.22
CA LEU A 85 3.15 5.80 -8.58
C LEU A 85 3.81 7.17 -8.51
N ASN A 86 4.68 7.46 -9.46
CA ASN A 86 5.32 8.76 -9.54
C ASN A 86 4.34 9.77 -10.15
N ARG A 87 3.93 10.76 -9.37
CA ARG A 87 3.01 11.81 -9.78
C ARG A 87 3.45 12.51 -11.08
N GLU A 88 4.76 12.70 -11.25
CA GLU A 88 5.31 13.40 -12.41
C GLU A 88 5.15 12.63 -13.72
N THR A 89 4.94 11.30 -13.63
CA THR A 89 4.78 10.46 -14.82
C THR A 89 3.32 10.34 -15.27
N LEU A 90 2.37 10.81 -14.45
CA LEU A 90 0.96 10.71 -14.79
C LEU A 90 0.52 11.89 -15.67
N PRO A 91 -0.37 11.64 -16.65
CA PRO A 91 -0.93 12.74 -17.46
C PRO A 91 -1.66 13.75 -16.58
N VAL A 92 -1.52 15.04 -16.91
CA VAL A 92 -2.16 16.12 -16.16
C VAL A 92 -3.67 15.94 -16.09
N GLU A 93 -4.29 15.51 -17.18
CA GLU A 93 -5.74 15.29 -17.22
C GLU A 93 -6.19 14.21 -16.22
N LEU A 94 -5.35 13.19 -16.01
CA LEU A 94 -5.64 12.16 -15.01
C LEU A 94 -5.47 12.72 -13.60
N LEU A 95 -4.42 13.48 -13.36
CA LEU A 95 -4.19 14.12 -12.06
C LEU A 95 -5.34 15.06 -11.70
N ASP A 96 -5.84 15.83 -12.67
CA ASP A 96 -6.98 16.73 -12.46
C ASP A 96 -8.22 15.92 -12.08
N HIS A 97 -8.44 14.79 -12.75
CA HIS A 97 -9.57 13.91 -12.44
C HIS A 97 -9.46 13.32 -11.03
N LEU A 98 -8.24 13.04 -10.56
CA LEU A 98 -7.98 12.42 -9.27
C LEU A 98 -7.78 13.43 -8.13
N ALA A 99 -7.74 14.73 -8.43
CA ALA A 99 -7.36 15.76 -7.45
C ALA A 99 -8.15 15.69 -6.15
N ARG A 100 -9.45 15.47 -6.24
CA ARG A 100 -10.32 15.41 -5.06
C ARG A 100 -10.03 14.19 -4.18
N ALA A 101 -9.87 13.03 -4.81
CA ALA A 101 -9.54 11.79 -4.10
C ALA A 101 -8.14 11.87 -3.48
N MET A 102 -7.19 12.49 -4.18
CA MET A 102 -5.84 12.67 -3.66
C MET A 102 -5.83 13.56 -2.43
N ARG A 103 -6.61 14.65 -2.44
CA ARG A 103 -6.74 15.52 -1.27
C ARG A 103 -7.28 14.78 -0.06
N PHE A 104 -8.24 13.91 -0.27
CA PHE A 104 -8.79 13.08 0.80
C PHE A 104 -7.69 12.25 1.47
N TYR A 105 -6.85 11.57 0.70
CA TYR A 105 -5.76 10.75 1.23
C TYR A 105 -4.64 11.58 1.85
N GLU A 106 -4.35 12.75 1.31
CA GLU A 106 -3.35 13.66 1.87
C GLU A 106 -3.80 14.16 3.25
N GLU A 107 -5.07 14.52 3.41
CA GLU A 107 -5.64 14.94 4.68
C GLU A 107 -5.65 13.81 5.70
N GLU A 108 -6.02 12.61 5.28
CA GLU A 108 -6.02 11.44 6.13
C GLU A 108 -4.61 11.12 6.65
N ARG A 109 -3.63 11.20 5.77
CA ARG A 109 -2.23 10.99 6.13
C ARG A 109 -1.74 12.03 7.13
N ALA A 110 -2.07 13.29 6.92
CA ALA A 110 -1.69 14.38 7.84
C ALA A 110 -2.33 14.19 9.21
N THR A 111 -3.59 13.81 9.25
CA THR A 111 -4.32 13.54 10.49
C THR A 111 -3.70 12.36 11.23
N SER A 112 -3.37 11.29 10.53
CA SER A 112 -2.74 10.12 11.11
C SER A 112 -1.38 10.45 11.73
N LEU A 113 -0.57 11.26 11.05
CA LEU A 113 0.73 11.68 11.56
C LEU A 113 0.59 12.54 12.81
N ARG A 114 -0.38 13.47 12.82
CA ARG A 114 -0.64 14.30 13.99
C ARG A 114 -1.13 13.48 15.18
N GLY A 115 -2.00 12.52 14.94
CA GLY A 115 -2.46 11.60 15.97
C GLY A 115 -1.33 10.78 16.57
N SER A 116 -0.44 10.28 15.74
CA SER A 116 0.74 9.53 16.18
C SER A 116 1.67 10.37 17.05
N LEU A 117 1.92 11.62 16.67
CA LEU A 117 2.75 12.53 17.45
C LEU A 117 2.10 12.87 18.80
N THR A 118 0.81 13.10 18.81
CA THR A 118 0.07 13.37 20.04
C THR A 118 0.11 12.17 20.97
N SER A 119 -0.04 10.97 20.45
CA SER A 119 0.05 9.74 21.22
C SER A 119 1.40 9.59 21.91
N ARG A 120 2.48 9.92 21.20
CA ARG A 120 3.83 9.84 21.76
C ARG A 120 4.04 10.84 22.90
N SER A 121 3.51 12.04 22.74
CA SER A 121 3.69 13.08 23.75
C SER A 121 2.86 12.86 25.01
N THR A 122 1.77 12.11 24.89
CA THR A 122 0.87 11.84 26.01
C THR A 122 1.13 10.52 26.70
N CYS A 123 2.06 9.72 26.20
CA CYS A 123 2.37 8.44 26.81
C CYS A 123 3.24 8.68 28.06
N PRO A 124 2.67 8.56 29.26
CA PRO A 124 3.49 8.68 30.46
C PRO A 124 4.41 7.48 30.54
N ALA A 125 5.60 7.71 31.05
CA ALA A 125 6.50 6.61 31.33
C ALA A 125 5.76 5.62 32.24
N ALA A 126 5.68 4.38 31.83
CA ALA A 126 5.07 3.35 32.63
C ALA A 126 5.83 3.29 33.96
N PRO A 127 5.13 3.32 35.10
CA PRO A 127 5.80 3.15 36.36
C PRO A 127 6.48 1.79 36.36
N HIS A 128 7.74 1.78 36.68
CA HIS A 128 8.47 0.53 36.78
C HIS A 128 7.92 -0.26 37.96
N PRO A 129 7.57 -1.55 37.75
CA PRO A 129 7.16 -2.36 38.87
C PRO A 129 8.30 -2.39 39.87
N ARG A 130 7.97 -2.10 41.08
CA ARG A 130 8.95 -2.20 42.13
C ARG A 130 9.28 -3.64 42.38
N LEU A 131 10.52 -3.94 42.12
CA LEU A 131 11.06 -5.20 42.58
C LEU A 131 11.47 -5.03 44.04
N SER A 132 10.72 -5.60 44.88
CA SER A 132 11.09 -5.66 46.29
C SER A 132 11.77 -6.98 46.56
#